data_4d72627996a736be0b0daba547969e08
#
_entry.id   4d72627996a736be0b0daba547969e08
#
_cell.length_a   1.000
_cell.length_b   1.000
_cell.length_c   1.000
_cell.angle_alpha   90.00
_cell.angle_beta   90.00
_cell.angle_gamma   90.00
#
_symmetry.space_group_name_H-M   'P 1'
#
loop_
_entity.id
_entity.type
_entity.pdbx_description
1 polymer ?
#
loop_
_entity_poly.entity_id
_entity_poly.type
_entity_poly.pdbx_seq_one_letter_code
_entity_poly.pdbx_strand_id
1 'polypeptide(L)'
;MKKKPIIIIGAGISGLTLALALLKNNINVLIFEKEKEIEQRGAGINISPNGTSILYNLGLEKKINSLACKPINIELRNFNNGFLLAKQNLNNSCENKFKYPFFQAQRRDLINILFDEINKINSEIIFFDYELKRYEEKNNFVSVTFDNDKKVDGSLIIGCDGINSNVRKILNPNASSEFSNIIAWRGVVKMNDLSKPITELSPTIWMGNQKHFVHYPVQKGNLLNFIGTVRKDEWHDESWHQFGDKEELKSDFGKANTIIKEIIENVDKPNKWGLFDIKFIKNWASEKALIIGDAAHPMSPSYGQGANCAMEDAIILSRIILKNSNYERNLFYFQKNREGRVKKLQKSSSRNLKVFHIKNPLLKFIIHSGLYILNKIIPIILMQSSWIYKFNA
;
A
#
# COMPACT_ATOMS: atom_id res chain seq x y z
N MET A 1 15.74 -34.57 10.06
CA MET A 1 16.41 -33.35 9.53
C MET A 1 15.57 -32.14 9.90
N LYS A 2 16.15 -31.06 10.44
CA LYS A 2 15.42 -29.80 10.64
C LYS A 2 14.94 -29.28 9.27
N LYS A 3 13.65 -28.92 9.17
CA LYS A 3 13.11 -28.29 7.95
C LYS A 3 13.93 -27.04 7.62
N LYS A 4 14.35 -26.86 6.35
CA LYS A 4 14.98 -25.64 5.88
C LYS A 4 14.02 -24.45 6.09
N PRO A 5 14.54 -23.22 6.35
CA PRO A 5 13.70 -22.04 6.56
C PRO A 5 12.91 -21.67 5.29
N ILE A 6 11.84 -20.91 5.45
CA ILE A 6 11.19 -20.21 4.34
C ILE A 6 11.97 -18.93 4.10
N ILE A 7 12.39 -18.70 2.86
CA ILE A 7 13.11 -17.49 2.45
C ILE A 7 12.11 -16.44 2.01
N ILE A 8 12.16 -15.26 2.62
CA ILE A 8 11.32 -14.10 2.28
C ILE A 8 12.23 -13.04 1.66
N ILE A 9 11.93 -12.61 0.45
CA ILE A 9 12.66 -11.54 -0.25
C ILE A 9 11.88 -10.24 -0.10
N GLY A 10 12.48 -9.28 0.61
CA GLY A 10 11.93 -7.96 0.91
C GLY A 10 11.40 -7.81 2.34
N ALA A 11 11.92 -6.81 3.07
CA ALA A 11 11.51 -6.44 4.43
C ALA A 11 10.46 -5.30 4.44
N GLY A 12 9.61 -5.22 3.43
CA GLY A 12 8.45 -4.33 3.40
C GLY A 12 7.28 -4.85 4.23
N ILE A 13 6.14 -4.13 4.19
CA ILE A 13 4.92 -4.49 4.95
C ILE A 13 4.49 -5.94 4.69
N SER A 14 4.54 -6.40 3.44
CA SER A 14 4.16 -7.77 3.06
C SER A 14 5.05 -8.82 3.72
N GLY A 15 6.37 -8.67 3.54
CA GLY A 15 7.35 -9.64 4.05
C GLY A 15 7.40 -9.68 5.57
N LEU A 16 7.41 -8.53 6.24
CA LEU A 16 7.42 -8.45 7.69
C LEU A 16 6.11 -8.98 8.30
N THR A 17 4.95 -8.72 7.68
CA THR A 17 3.66 -9.28 8.14
C THR A 17 3.66 -10.81 8.03
N LEU A 18 4.14 -11.34 6.91
CA LEU A 18 4.24 -12.79 6.71
C LEU A 18 5.21 -13.43 7.71
N ALA A 19 6.39 -12.84 7.86
CA ALA A 19 7.41 -13.33 8.79
C ALA A 19 6.88 -13.37 10.23
N LEU A 20 6.27 -12.27 10.71
CA LEU A 20 5.70 -12.22 12.05
C LEU A 20 4.61 -13.27 12.25
N ALA A 21 3.72 -13.46 11.26
CA ALA A 21 2.67 -14.46 11.32
C ALA A 21 3.23 -15.90 11.39
N LEU A 22 4.28 -16.20 10.63
CA LEU A 22 4.94 -17.51 10.62
C LEU A 22 5.74 -17.76 11.90
N LEU A 23 6.50 -16.78 12.38
CA LEU A 23 7.29 -16.88 13.61
C LEU A 23 6.41 -17.10 14.85
N LYS A 24 5.27 -16.42 14.96
CA LYS A 24 4.29 -16.64 16.04
C LYS A 24 3.73 -18.07 16.05
N ASN A 25 3.88 -18.81 14.97
CA ASN A 25 3.50 -20.20 14.83
C ASN A 25 4.72 -21.15 14.74
N ASN A 26 5.88 -20.73 15.20
CA ASN A 26 7.13 -21.52 15.25
C ASN A 26 7.62 -22.04 13.88
N ILE A 27 7.28 -21.33 12.79
CA ILE A 27 7.81 -21.62 11.46
C ILE A 27 9.09 -20.79 11.27
N ASN A 28 10.17 -21.48 10.92
CA ASN A 28 11.48 -20.84 10.71
C ASN A 28 11.50 -20.09 9.39
N VAL A 29 11.90 -18.81 9.43
CA VAL A 29 12.00 -17.91 8.27
C VAL A 29 13.32 -17.17 8.27
N LEU A 30 13.79 -16.77 7.08
CA LEU A 30 14.88 -15.82 6.87
C LEU A 30 14.39 -14.73 5.94
N ILE A 31 14.68 -13.47 6.26
CA ILE A 31 14.28 -12.30 5.47
C ILE A 31 15.54 -11.68 4.87
N PHE A 32 15.50 -11.40 3.57
CA PHE A 32 16.58 -10.74 2.84
C PHE A 32 16.07 -9.45 2.23
N GLU A 33 16.72 -8.34 2.57
CA GLU A 33 16.39 -6.99 2.11
C GLU A 33 17.58 -6.41 1.34
N LYS A 34 17.31 -5.80 0.19
CA LYS A 34 18.34 -5.20 -0.66
C LYS A 34 18.89 -3.89 -0.10
N GLU A 35 18.08 -3.14 0.62
CA GLU A 35 18.52 -1.91 1.27
C GLU A 35 19.44 -2.23 2.45
N LYS A 36 20.27 -1.25 2.85
CA LYS A 36 21.22 -1.41 3.97
C LYS A 36 20.58 -1.35 5.34
N GLU A 37 19.35 -0.84 5.41
CA GLU A 37 18.57 -0.70 6.64
C GLU A 37 17.08 -0.70 6.32
N ILE A 38 16.25 -0.77 7.34
CA ILE A 38 14.79 -0.62 7.21
C ILE A 38 14.45 0.76 6.64
N GLU A 39 13.53 0.80 5.67
CA GLU A 39 13.08 2.01 5.01
C GLU A 39 12.62 3.07 6.01
N GLN A 40 13.37 4.15 6.14
CA GLN A 40 13.06 5.28 7.03
C GLN A 40 12.19 6.35 6.36
N ARG A 41 11.92 6.24 5.07
CA ARG A 41 11.16 7.23 4.31
C ARG A 41 9.66 7.08 4.54
N GLY A 42 9.05 8.14 5.07
CA GLY A 42 7.66 8.12 5.49
C GLY A 42 6.70 8.64 4.45
N ALA A 43 6.11 7.73 3.67
CA ALA A 43 4.85 8.03 3.02
C ALA A 43 3.69 7.75 3.99
N GLY A 44 2.63 8.55 3.91
CA GLY A 44 1.41 8.20 4.61
C GLY A 44 0.74 6.98 3.99
N ILE A 45 0.12 6.16 4.82
CA ILE A 45 -0.72 5.02 4.41
C ILE A 45 -2.06 5.04 5.14
N ASN A 46 -3.06 4.46 4.47
CA ASN A 46 -4.36 4.17 5.07
C ASN A 46 -4.40 2.70 5.50
N ILE A 47 -4.76 2.44 6.74
CA ILE A 47 -5.01 1.11 7.28
C ILE A 47 -6.50 1.01 7.55
N SER A 48 -7.20 0.38 6.63
CA SER A 48 -8.65 0.20 6.70
C SER A 48 -9.02 -1.02 7.55
N PRO A 49 -10.30 -1.20 7.95
CA PRO A 49 -10.71 -2.25 8.88
C PRO A 49 -10.20 -3.65 8.56
N ASN A 50 -10.08 -4.03 7.28
CA ASN A 50 -9.50 -5.32 6.87
C ASN A 50 -8.01 -5.42 7.23
N GLY A 51 -7.22 -4.35 7.09
CA GLY A 51 -5.82 -4.32 7.51
C GLY A 51 -5.68 -4.20 9.05
N THR A 52 -6.53 -3.38 9.68
CA THR A 52 -6.54 -3.22 11.13
C THR A 52 -6.85 -4.52 11.86
N SER A 53 -7.80 -5.34 11.33
CA SER A 53 -8.12 -6.65 11.89
C SER A 53 -6.89 -7.57 11.93
N ILE A 54 -6.06 -7.51 10.89
CA ILE A 54 -4.82 -8.30 10.79
C ILE A 54 -3.81 -7.86 11.87
N LEU A 55 -3.59 -6.55 11.99
CA LEU A 55 -2.66 -6.02 12.98
C LEU A 55 -3.11 -6.33 14.41
N TYR A 56 -4.42 -6.26 14.71
CA TYR A 56 -4.97 -6.62 16.00
C TYR A 56 -4.81 -8.13 16.29
N ASN A 57 -5.07 -8.98 15.32
CA ASN A 57 -4.86 -10.42 15.44
C ASN A 57 -3.38 -10.80 15.63
N LEU A 58 -2.46 -9.98 15.12
CA LEU A 58 -1.02 -10.11 15.38
C LEU A 58 -0.59 -9.54 16.75
N GLY A 59 -1.53 -8.99 17.55
CA GLY A 59 -1.25 -8.41 18.86
C GLY A 59 -0.64 -7.01 18.82
N LEU A 60 -0.80 -6.27 17.71
CA LEU A 60 -0.20 -4.96 17.49
C LEU A 60 -1.15 -3.79 17.85
N GLU A 61 -2.32 -4.08 18.42
CA GLU A 61 -3.36 -3.10 18.74
C GLU A 61 -2.83 -1.89 19.51
N LYS A 62 -2.16 -2.11 20.64
CA LYS A 62 -1.64 -1.03 21.47
C LYS A 62 -0.65 -0.14 20.73
N LYS A 63 0.23 -0.74 19.93
CA LYS A 63 1.27 -0.04 19.18
C LYS A 63 0.67 0.82 18.06
N ILE A 64 -0.23 0.27 17.25
CA ILE A 64 -0.85 1.05 16.17
C ILE A 64 -1.73 2.17 16.71
N ASN A 65 -2.48 1.94 17.78
CA ASN A 65 -3.26 2.98 18.46
C ASN A 65 -2.40 4.09 19.04
N SER A 66 -1.15 3.82 19.43
CA SER A 66 -0.23 4.82 19.98
C SER A 66 0.42 5.73 18.94
N LEU A 67 0.47 5.35 17.66
CA LEU A 67 1.20 6.07 16.61
C LEU A 67 0.29 6.62 15.50
N ALA A 68 -0.78 5.91 15.17
CA ALA A 68 -1.66 6.27 14.05
C ALA A 68 -2.74 7.28 14.44
N CYS A 69 -3.26 7.98 13.45
CA CYS A 69 -4.44 8.83 13.58
C CYS A 69 -5.71 8.04 13.26
N LYS A 70 -6.75 8.22 14.07
CA LYS A 70 -8.12 7.76 13.78
C LYS A 70 -8.92 8.93 13.19
N PRO A 71 -9.17 8.96 11.89
CA PRO A 71 -9.97 10.03 11.31
C PRO A 71 -11.44 9.91 11.72
N ILE A 72 -12.03 11.03 12.13
CA ILE A 72 -13.45 11.09 12.45
C ILE A 72 -14.29 11.01 11.18
N ASN A 73 -13.87 11.71 10.15
CA ASN A 73 -14.54 11.77 8.85
C ASN A 73 -13.54 11.56 7.71
N ILE A 74 -14.07 11.33 6.50
CA ILE A 74 -13.39 11.49 5.23
C ILE A 74 -14.26 12.35 4.33
N GLU A 75 -13.66 13.25 3.56
CA GLU A 75 -14.36 14.18 2.70
C GLU A 75 -13.94 14.04 1.24
N LEU A 76 -14.92 14.20 0.34
CA LEU A 76 -14.69 14.42 -1.09
C LEU A 76 -15.02 15.88 -1.41
N ARG A 77 -14.09 16.59 -2.01
CA ARG A 77 -14.25 18.01 -2.35
C ARG A 77 -13.90 18.30 -3.81
N ASN A 78 -14.50 19.34 -4.34
CA ASN A 78 -14.12 19.88 -5.63
C ASN A 78 -12.74 20.57 -5.52
N PHE A 79 -11.84 20.20 -6.41
CA PHE A 79 -10.43 20.65 -6.39
C PHE A 79 -10.26 22.16 -6.51
N ASN A 80 -11.10 22.85 -7.32
CA ASN A 80 -10.92 24.26 -7.63
C ASN A 80 -11.56 25.17 -6.58
N ASN A 81 -12.84 24.92 -6.23
CA ASN A 81 -13.62 25.81 -5.37
C ASN A 81 -13.81 25.30 -3.94
N GLY A 82 -13.35 24.10 -3.65
CA GLY A 82 -13.47 23.51 -2.30
C GLY A 82 -14.87 23.01 -1.91
N PHE A 83 -15.85 23.05 -2.83
CA PHE A 83 -17.21 22.62 -2.54
C PHE A 83 -17.23 21.17 -2.05
N LEU A 84 -17.91 20.93 -0.92
CA LEU A 84 -18.06 19.61 -0.31
C LEU A 84 -19.02 18.75 -1.13
N LEU A 85 -18.51 17.68 -1.72
CA LEU A 85 -19.30 16.74 -2.52
C LEU A 85 -19.86 15.60 -1.70
N ALA A 86 -19.06 15.09 -0.75
CA ALA A 86 -19.49 14.05 0.17
C ALA A 86 -18.67 14.10 1.45
N LYS A 87 -19.31 13.73 2.57
CA LYS A 87 -18.67 13.57 3.88
C LYS A 87 -19.17 12.29 4.52
N GLN A 88 -18.25 11.48 5.01
CA GLN A 88 -18.57 10.22 5.67
C GLN A 88 -17.92 10.16 7.04
N ASN A 89 -18.74 9.91 8.04
CA ASN A 89 -18.24 9.57 9.37
C ASN A 89 -17.60 8.18 9.34
N LEU A 90 -16.35 8.09 9.76
CA LEU A 90 -15.57 6.85 9.81
C LEU A 90 -15.49 6.28 11.23
N ASN A 91 -15.42 7.14 12.24
CA ASN A 91 -15.14 6.74 13.61
C ASN A 91 -16.11 5.64 14.08
N ASN A 92 -17.30 6.02 14.50
CA ASN A 92 -18.29 5.05 14.99
C ASN A 92 -18.82 4.14 13.89
N SER A 93 -18.92 4.65 12.65
CA SER A 93 -19.45 3.87 11.53
C SER A 93 -18.54 2.71 11.11
N CYS A 94 -17.21 2.87 11.18
CA CYS A 94 -16.28 1.78 10.87
C CYS A 94 -16.27 0.74 11.98
N GLU A 95 -16.10 1.14 13.22
CA GLU A 95 -16.04 0.22 14.36
C GLU A 95 -17.36 -0.55 14.55
N ASN A 96 -18.52 0.13 14.46
CA ASN A 96 -19.83 -0.51 14.58
C ASN A 96 -20.12 -1.49 13.42
N LYS A 97 -19.72 -1.15 12.19
CA LYS A 97 -20.05 -1.94 11.01
C LYS A 97 -19.03 -3.04 10.70
N PHE A 98 -17.76 -2.79 10.99
CA PHE A 98 -16.64 -3.65 10.60
C PHE A 98 -15.84 -4.19 11.79
N LYS A 99 -16.16 -3.79 13.02
CA LYS A 99 -15.52 -4.16 14.29
C LYS A 99 -14.09 -3.60 14.48
N TYR A 100 -13.53 -2.94 13.50
CA TYR A 100 -12.16 -2.43 13.53
C TYR A 100 -12.12 -0.98 13.04
N PRO A 101 -11.28 -0.13 13.65
CA PRO A 101 -11.13 1.26 13.24
C PRO A 101 -10.40 1.38 11.91
N PHE A 102 -10.55 2.55 11.31
CA PHE A 102 -9.75 3.02 10.20
C PHE A 102 -8.61 3.88 10.76
N PHE A 103 -7.38 3.67 10.28
CA PHE A 103 -6.21 4.43 10.69
C PHE A 103 -5.50 5.10 9.51
N GLN A 104 -4.80 6.19 9.84
CA GLN A 104 -3.83 6.84 8.98
C GLN A 104 -2.49 6.90 9.73
N ALA A 105 -1.45 6.42 9.08
CA ALA A 105 -0.13 6.29 9.68
C ALA A 105 0.96 6.66 8.67
N GLN A 106 2.18 6.83 9.12
CA GLN A 106 3.33 6.78 8.24
C GLN A 106 3.70 5.32 7.95
N ARG A 107 4.07 5.04 6.71
CA ARG A 107 4.49 3.70 6.29
C ARG A 107 5.65 3.17 7.14
N ARG A 108 6.64 4.03 7.42
CA ARG A 108 7.80 3.69 8.25
C ARG A 108 7.38 3.27 9.67
N ASP A 109 6.36 3.92 10.26
CA ASP A 109 5.92 3.59 11.62
C ASP A 109 5.35 2.18 11.68
N LEU A 110 4.56 1.78 10.68
CA LEU A 110 4.06 0.41 10.58
C LEU A 110 5.17 -0.61 10.34
N ILE A 111 6.13 -0.29 9.47
CA ILE A 111 7.30 -1.14 9.21
C ILE A 111 8.11 -1.33 10.49
N ASN A 112 8.40 -0.25 11.23
CA ASN A 112 9.14 -0.32 12.49
C ASN A 112 8.39 -1.15 13.55
N ILE A 113 7.06 -1.00 13.67
CA ILE A 113 6.25 -1.84 14.58
C ILE A 113 6.43 -3.33 14.26
N LEU A 114 6.34 -3.70 12.98
CA LEU A 114 6.49 -5.09 12.55
C LEU A 114 7.91 -5.61 12.77
N PHE A 115 8.91 -4.81 12.40
CA PHE A 115 10.34 -5.11 12.57
C PHE A 115 10.71 -5.34 14.03
N ASP A 116 10.28 -4.43 14.93
CA ASP A 116 10.54 -4.54 16.36
C ASP A 116 9.92 -5.80 16.97
N GLU A 117 8.71 -6.19 16.51
CA GLU A 117 8.07 -7.42 17.00
C GLU A 117 8.77 -8.69 16.52
N ILE A 118 9.30 -8.67 15.30
CA ILE A 118 10.12 -9.77 14.78
C ILE A 118 11.40 -9.90 15.59
N ASN A 119 12.10 -8.79 15.82
CA ASN A 119 13.37 -8.79 16.58
C ASN A 119 13.22 -9.25 18.02
N LYS A 120 12.06 -9.06 18.66
CA LYS A 120 11.77 -9.62 19.99
C LYS A 120 11.68 -11.15 19.98
N ILE A 121 11.27 -11.74 18.85
CA ILE A 121 11.18 -13.19 18.70
C ILE A 121 12.54 -13.76 18.29
N ASN A 122 13.16 -13.16 17.28
CA ASN A 122 14.48 -13.54 16.81
C ASN A 122 15.10 -12.38 15.99
N SER A 123 16.19 -11.80 16.49
CA SER A 123 16.91 -10.68 15.86
C SER A 123 17.88 -11.08 14.76
N GLU A 124 18.13 -12.39 14.58
CA GLU A 124 19.17 -12.88 13.65
C GLU A 124 18.62 -13.35 12.30
N ILE A 125 17.38 -13.03 11.98
CA ILE A 125 16.72 -13.57 10.78
C ILE A 125 16.55 -12.55 9.65
N ILE A 126 16.88 -11.28 9.87
CA ILE A 126 16.77 -10.22 8.87
C ILE A 126 18.19 -9.83 8.41
N PHE A 127 18.42 -9.98 7.12
CA PHE A 127 19.70 -9.71 6.47
C PHE A 127 19.53 -8.54 5.50
N PHE A 128 20.30 -7.49 5.70
CA PHE A 128 20.33 -6.31 4.84
C PHE A 128 21.48 -6.38 3.83
N ASP A 129 21.40 -5.60 2.75
CA ASP A 129 22.39 -5.57 1.65
C ASP A 129 22.45 -6.93 0.90
N TYR A 130 21.25 -7.52 0.68
CA TYR A 130 21.07 -8.77 -0.03
C TYR A 130 20.03 -8.60 -1.15
N GLU A 131 20.46 -8.25 -2.35
CA GLU A 131 19.61 -8.22 -3.52
C GLU A 131 19.56 -9.61 -4.19
N LEU A 132 18.33 -10.08 -4.50
CA LEU A 132 18.16 -11.36 -5.19
C LEU A 132 18.69 -11.28 -6.61
N LYS A 133 19.68 -12.14 -6.94
CA LYS A 133 20.21 -12.33 -8.29
C LYS A 133 19.44 -13.41 -9.06
N ARG A 134 19.29 -14.60 -8.45
CA ARG A 134 18.54 -15.74 -9.01
C ARG A 134 18.16 -16.73 -7.94
N TYR A 135 17.23 -17.62 -8.27
CA TYR A 135 16.96 -18.83 -7.49
C TYR A 135 16.80 -20.04 -8.42
N GLU A 136 17.03 -21.23 -7.86
CA GLU A 136 16.88 -22.51 -8.54
C GLU A 136 16.03 -23.43 -7.68
N GLU A 137 14.93 -23.95 -8.24
CA GLU A 137 14.09 -24.94 -7.58
C GLU A 137 14.69 -26.33 -7.74
N LYS A 138 14.88 -27.05 -6.64
CA LYS A 138 15.36 -28.43 -6.57
C LYS A 138 14.31 -29.31 -5.92
N ASN A 139 14.42 -30.62 -6.08
CA ASN A 139 13.38 -31.56 -5.61
C ASN A 139 12.88 -31.28 -4.17
N ASN A 140 13.79 -31.01 -3.22
CA ASN A 140 13.46 -30.86 -1.81
C ASN A 140 13.67 -29.46 -1.22
N PHE A 141 14.19 -28.50 -2.00
CA PHE A 141 14.54 -27.17 -1.53
C PHE A 141 14.67 -26.18 -2.69
N VAL A 142 14.71 -24.90 -2.37
CA VAL A 142 15.09 -23.83 -3.30
C VAL A 142 16.45 -23.28 -2.90
N SER A 143 17.36 -23.10 -3.88
CA SER A 143 18.67 -22.46 -3.67
C SER A 143 18.62 -21.04 -4.19
N VAL A 144 18.83 -20.07 -3.31
CA VAL A 144 18.76 -18.63 -3.60
C VAL A 144 20.18 -18.07 -3.65
N THR A 145 20.51 -17.31 -4.70
CA THR A 145 21.79 -16.63 -4.88
C THR A 145 21.56 -15.12 -4.90
N PHE A 146 22.35 -14.38 -4.12
CA PHE A 146 22.31 -12.92 -4.03
C PHE A 146 23.43 -12.27 -4.84
N ASP A 147 23.37 -10.95 -5.04
CA ASP A 147 24.36 -10.20 -5.81
C ASP A 147 25.78 -10.22 -5.20
N ASN A 148 25.85 -10.39 -3.87
CA ASN A 148 27.10 -10.60 -3.15
C ASN A 148 27.63 -12.05 -3.24
N ASP A 149 27.10 -12.85 -4.19
CA ASP A 149 27.42 -14.26 -4.47
C ASP A 149 27.14 -15.24 -3.30
N LYS A 150 26.55 -14.77 -2.20
CA LYS A 150 26.11 -15.66 -1.11
C LYS A 150 24.94 -16.53 -1.58
N LYS A 151 24.94 -17.78 -1.10
CA LYS A 151 23.91 -18.76 -1.39
C LYS A 151 23.24 -19.23 -0.11
N VAL A 152 21.91 -19.30 -0.15
CA VAL A 152 21.08 -19.77 0.97
C VAL A 152 20.05 -20.76 0.44
N ASP A 153 19.89 -21.86 1.14
CA ASP A 153 18.90 -22.87 0.81
C ASP A 153 17.68 -22.75 1.72
N GLY A 154 16.51 -22.77 1.14
CA GLY A 154 15.21 -22.71 1.83
C GLY A 154 14.26 -23.82 1.42
N SER A 155 13.19 -23.99 2.16
CA SER A 155 12.06 -24.86 1.78
C SER A 155 11.19 -24.21 0.71
N LEU A 156 11.00 -22.90 0.79
CA LEU A 156 10.26 -22.06 -0.15
C LEU A 156 10.99 -20.71 -0.30
N ILE A 157 10.73 -20.02 -1.43
CA ILE A 157 11.03 -18.61 -1.61
C ILE A 157 9.74 -17.83 -1.82
N ILE A 158 9.55 -16.75 -1.03
CA ILE A 158 8.39 -15.87 -1.12
C ILE A 158 8.85 -14.47 -1.48
N GLY A 159 8.49 -14.00 -2.69
CA GLY A 159 8.80 -12.66 -3.18
C GLY A 159 7.83 -11.63 -2.58
N CYS A 160 8.36 -10.78 -1.72
CA CYS A 160 7.70 -9.62 -1.11
C CYS A 160 8.42 -8.32 -1.51
N ASP A 161 9.14 -8.35 -2.62
CA ASP A 161 10.14 -7.40 -3.10
C ASP A 161 9.54 -6.26 -3.96
N GLY A 162 8.23 -6.04 -3.82
CA GLY A 162 7.53 -4.86 -4.30
C GLY A 162 7.36 -4.79 -5.82
N ILE A 163 7.11 -3.57 -6.31
CA ILE A 163 6.74 -3.36 -7.72
C ILE A 163 7.88 -3.74 -8.70
N ASN A 164 9.13 -3.64 -8.27
CA ASN A 164 10.31 -4.00 -9.09
C ASN A 164 10.79 -5.43 -8.86
N SER A 165 9.95 -6.30 -8.35
CA SER A 165 10.24 -7.66 -7.90
C SER A 165 11.12 -8.46 -8.85
N ASN A 166 12.27 -8.90 -8.34
CA ASN A 166 13.18 -9.81 -9.03
C ASN A 166 12.62 -11.25 -9.03
N VAL A 167 11.92 -11.66 -7.97
CA VAL A 167 11.22 -12.96 -7.95
C VAL A 167 10.17 -13.02 -9.06
N ARG A 168 9.38 -11.94 -9.26
CA ARG A 168 8.42 -11.86 -10.36
C ARG A 168 9.08 -11.96 -11.72
N LYS A 169 10.20 -11.24 -11.95
CA LYS A 169 10.91 -11.27 -13.24
C LYS A 169 11.32 -12.69 -13.63
N ILE A 170 11.72 -13.52 -12.66
CA ILE A 170 12.07 -14.91 -12.89
C ILE A 170 10.81 -15.77 -13.18
N LEU A 171 9.75 -15.62 -12.38
CA LEU A 171 8.49 -16.35 -12.56
C LEU A 171 7.71 -15.96 -13.82
N ASN A 172 7.82 -14.70 -14.24
CA ASN A 172 7.11 -14.12 -15.36
C ASN A 172 8.06 -13.30 -16.25
N PRO A 173 8.94 -13.93 -17.04
CA PRO A 173 9.93 -13.22 -17.86
C PRO A 173 9.31 -12.22 -18.85
N ASN A 174 8.07 -12.45 -19.22
CA ASN A 174 7.32 -11.60 -20.15
C ASN A 174 6.53 -10.47 -19.45
N ALA A 175 6.60 -10.36 -18.12
CA ALA A 175 5.95 -9.28 -17.42
C ALA A 175 6.64 -7.95 -17.73
N SER A 176 5.87 -6.97 -18.15
CA SER A 176 6.37 -5.65 -18.54
C SER A 176 5.78 -4.55 -17.67
N SER A 177 6.59 -3.54 -17.40
CA SER A 177 6.19 -2.29 -16.74
C SER A 177 5.79 -1.28 -17.80
N GLU A 178 4.61 -0.68 -17.66
CA GLU A 178 4.13 0.36 -18.56
C GLU A 178 3.72 1.59 -17.77
N PHE A 179 4.17 2.76 -18.20
CA PHE A 179 3.77 4.01 -17.59
C PHE A 179 2.26 4.23 -17.74
N SER A 180 1.57 4.53 -16.65
CA SER A 180 0.12 4.70 -16.60
C SER A 180 -0.36 6.09 -17.05
N ASN A 181 0.52 6.95 -17.56
CA ASN A 181 0.28 8.36 -17.87
C ASN A 181 -0.13 9.19 -16.62
N ILE A 182 0.36 8.79 -15.46
CA ILE A 182 0.08 9.49 -14.19
C ILE A 182 1.38 9.66 -13.42
N ILE A 183 1.63 10.89 -13.02
CA ILE A 183 2.68 11.24 -12.07
C ILE A 183 2.04 11.44 -10.71
N ALA A 184 2.72 10.94 -9.69
CA ALA A 184 2.37 11.15 -8.31
C ALA A 184 3.40 12.05 -7.63
N TRP A 185 2.91 13.04 -6.92
CA TRP A 185 3.62 13.90 -6.00
C TRP A 185 3.30 13.51 -4.57
N ARG A 186 4.28 13.59 -3.70
CA ARG A 186 4.10 13.29 -2.28
C ARG A 186 4.94 14.23 -1.43
N GLY A 187 4.41 14.60 -0.29
CA GLY A 187 5.13 15.35 0.71
C GLY A 187 4.50 15.24 2.08
N VAL A 188 5.25 15.70 3.05
CA VAL A 188 4.83 15.81 4.44
C VAL A 188 5.10 17.24 4.88
N VAL A 189 4.13 17.84 5.57
CA VAL A 189 4.20 19.22 6.09
C VAL A 189 3.96 19.17 7.59
N LYS A 190 4.65 20.00 8.35
CA LYS A 190 4.38 20.13 9.79
C LYS A 190 3.03 20.80 10.00
N MET A 191 2.22 20.24 10.88
CA MET A 191 0.87 20.76 11.12
C MET A 191 0.91 22.20 11.69
N ASN A 192 1.94 22.54 12.46
CA ASN A 192 2.12 23.88 13.03
C ASN A 192 2.45 24.97 11.99
N ASP A 193 2.87 24.57 10.81
CA ASP A 193 3.19 25.53 9.73
C ASP A 193 1.94 25.85 8.88
N LEU A 194 0.79 25.24 9.21
CA LEU A 194 -0.45 25.37 8.47
C LEU A 194 -1.50 26.19 9.24
N SER A 195 -2.33 26.93 8.52
CA SER A 195 -3.43 27.70 9.09
C SER A 195 -4.49 26.82 9.77
N LYS A 196 -5.24 27.37 10.74
CA LYS A 196 -6.30 26.64 11.46
C LYS A 196 -7.30 25.95 10.54
N PRO A 197 -7.81 26.56 9.44
CA PRO A 197 -8.75 25.88 8.57
C PRO A 197 -8.24 24.53 8.02
N ILE A 198 -6.92 24.39 7.85
CA ILE A 198 -6.32 23.16 7.35
C ILE A 198 -6.15 22.14 8.48
N THR A 199 -5.72 22.57 9.65
CA THR A 199 -5.49 21.68 10.80
C THR A 199 -6.76 21.06 11.35
N GLU A 200 -7.90 21.69 11.13
CA GLU A 200 -9.23 21.20 11.52
C GLU A 200 -9.91 20.34 10.46
N LEU A 201 -9.31 20.25 9.25
CA LEU A 201 -9.90 19.47 8.16
C LEU A 201 -9.80 17.97 8.39
N SER A 202 -10.86 17.30 8.02
CA SER A 202 -10.85 15.85 7.85
C SER A 202 -9.93 15.43 6.71
N PRO A 203 -9.41 14.19 6.71
CA PRO A 203 -8.82 13.60 5.51
C PRO A 203 -9.68 13.89 4.29
N THR A 204 -9.09 14.48 3.27
CA THR A 204 -9.85 15.00 2.14
C THR A 204 -9.25 14.54 0.82
N ILE A 205 -10.13 14.13 -0.08
CA ILE A 205 -9.84 13.82 -1.48
C ILE A 205 -10.42 14.95 -2.33
N TRP A 206 -9.54 15.68 -3.02
CA TRP A 206 -9.89 16.78 -3.90
C TRP A 206 -9.94 16.32 -5.34
N MET A 207 -11.13 16.29 -5.94
CA MET A 207 -11.35 15.77 -7.29
C MET A 207 -11.23 16.89 -8.32
N GLY A 208 -10.25 16.77 -9.23
CA GLY A 208 -9.92 17.77 -10.25
C GLY A 208 -10.20 17.33 -11.69
N ASN A 209 -9.69 18.12 -12.63
CA ASN A 209 -9.65 17.77 -14.04
C ASN A 209 -8.31 17.07 -14.33
N GLN A 210 -8.34 15.78 -14.66
CA GLN A 210 -7.15 14.94 -14.89
C GLN A 210 -6.14 14.95 -13.74
N LYS A 211 -6.59 15.27 -12.53
CA LYS A 211 -5.78 15.29 -11.32
C LYS A 211 -6.65 15.12 -10.07
N HIS A 212 -6.03 14.65 -9.01
CA HIS A 212 -6.62 14.73 -7.68
C HIS A 212 -5.52 14.97 -6.64
N PHE A 213 -5.93 15.45 -5.48
CA PHE A 213 -5.05 15.69 -4.36
C PHE A 213 -5.68 15.09 -3.12
N VAL A 214 -4.88 14.41 -2.31
CA VAL A 214 -5.34 13.80 -1.05
C VAL A 214 -4.45 14.29 0.06
N HIS A 215 -5.03 14.71 1.16
CA HIS A 215 -4.26 14.99 2.37
C HIS A 215 -4.91 14.37 3.61
N TYR A 216 -4.10 14.05 4.59
CA TYR A 216 -4.54 13.50 5.87
C TYR A 216 -3.46 13.62 6.95
N PRO A 217 -3.86 13.73 8.23
CA PRO A 217 -2.91 13.78 9.33
C PRO A 217 -2.23 12.43 9.55
N VAL A 218 -0.97 12.48 9.96
CA VAL A 218 -0.18 11.32 10.41
C VAL A 218 0.57 11.69 11.69
N GLN A 219 1.21 10.72 12.36
CA GLN A 219 1.92 10.92 13.63
C GLN A 219 1.10 11.67 14.68
N LYS A 220 -0.09 11.14 14.98
CA LYS A 220 -1.04 11.75 15.94
C LYS A 220 -1.43 13.20 15.61
N GLY A 221 -1.37 13.58 14.33
CA GLY A 221 -1.73 14.91 13.88
C GLY A 221 -0.58 15.93 13.89
N ASN A 222 0.66 15.54 14.21
CA ASN A 222 1.80 16.45 14.15
C ASN A 222 2.21 16.79 12.72
N LEU A 223 1.94 15.88 11.78
CA LEU A 223 2.29 16.02 10.39
C LEU A 223 1.07 15.83 9.49
N LEU A 224 1.02 16.57 8.40
CA LEU A 224 0.07 16.39 7.30
C LEU A 224 0.79 15.71 6.14
N ASN A 225 0.33 14.54 5.75
CA ASN A 225 0.78 13.87 4.54
C ASN A 225 -0.09 14.29 3.36
N PHE A 226 0.50 14.50 2.20
CA PHE A 226 -0.27 14.65 0.96
C PHE A 226 0.24 13.75 -0.16
N ILE A 227 -0.67 13.42 -1.07
CA ILE A 227 -0.42 12.75 -2.34
C ILE A 227 -1.22 13.51 -3.39
N GLY A 228 -0.53 14.10 -4.35
CA GLY A 228 -1.14 14.72 -5.52
C GLY A 228 -0.86 13.87 -6.75
N THR A 229 -1.85 13.61 -7.59
CA THR A 229 -1.65 12.93 -8.87
C THR A 229 -2.10 13.81 -10.02
N VAL A 230 -1.35 13.76 -11.10
CA VAL A 230 -1.64 14.54 -12.33
C VAL A 230 -1.35 13.66 -13.55
N ARG A 231 -2.18 13.79 -14.57
CA ARG A 231 -1.95 13.13 -15.85
C ARG A 231 -0.85 13.85 -16.61
N LYS A 232 0.15 13.08 -17.05
CA LYS A 232 1.25 13.52 -17.93
C LYS A 232 1.45 12.45 -19.00
N ASP A 233 1.80 12.88 -20.20
CA ASP A 233 1.91 11.96 -21.33
C ASP A 233 3.27 11.23 -21.36
N GLU A 234 4.30 11.77 -20.72
CA GLU A 234 5.65 11.24 -20.71
C GLU A 234 6.26 11.21 -19.31
N TRP A 235 6.98 10.14 -19.04
CA TRP A 235 7.81 9.96 -17.86
C TRP A 235 8.91 8.95 -18.16
N HIS A 236 10.16 9.33 -17.94
CA HIS A 236 11.32 8.53 -18.35
C HIS A 236 12.06 7.85 -17.19
N ASP A 237 11.72 8.16 -15.95
CA ASP A 237 12.42 7.63 -14.79
C ASP A 237 11.53 6.69 -13.97
N GLU A 238 11.98 5.45 -13.78
CA GLU A 238 11.28 4.44 -12.97
C GLU A 238 11.63 4.54 -11.46
N SER A 239 12.48 5.50 -11.05
CA SER A 239 12.88 5.62 -9.65
C SER A 239 11.76 6.20 -8.77
N TRP A 240 11.58 5.61 -7.59
CA TRP A 240 10.63 6.08 -6.57
C TRP A 240 11.21 7.19 -5.67
N HIS A 241 12.45 7.61 -5.91
CA HIS A 241 13.27 8.37 -4.97
C HIS A 241 13.69 9.74 -5.48
N GLN A 242 13.08 10.24 -6.55
CA GLN A 242 13.39 11.56 -7.04
C GLN A 242 12.73 12.65 -6.18
N PHE A 243 13.53 13.62 -5.76
CA PHE A 243 12.99 14.89 -5.32
C PHE A 243 12.50 15.66 -6.55
N GLY A 244 11.24 16.09 -6.49
CA GLY A 244 10.67 16.92 -7.53
C GLY A 244 10.92 18.39 -7.26
N ASP A 245 10.86 19.19 -8.33
CA ASP A 245 10.92 20.65 -8.21
C ASP A 245 9.59 21.17 -7.63
N LYS A 246 9.70 22.05 -6.64
CA LYS A 246 8.54 22.68 -5.99
C LYS A 246 7.77 23.60 -6.94
N GLU A 247 8.44 24.29 -7.84
CA GLU A 247 7.78 25.15 -8.84
C GLU A 247 7.01 24.30 -9.87
N GLU A 248 7.54 23.14 -10.25
CA GLU A 248 6.80 22.20 -11.07
C GLU A 248 5.55 21.68 -10.34
N LEU A 249 5.67 21.33 -9.05
CA LEU A 249 4.54 20.94 -8.22
C LEU A 249 3.48 22.05 -8.16
N LYS A 250 3.87 23.31 -7.97
CA LYS A 250 2.97 24.46 -8.02
C LYS A 250 2.28 24.59 -9.37
N SER A 251 3.01 24.43 -10.46
CA SER A 251 2.47 24.47 -11.83
C SER A 251 1.45 23.36 -12.07
N ASP A 252 1.77 22.14 -11.66
CA ASP A 252 0.87 20.98 -11.80
C ASP A 252 -0.47 21.19 -11.07
N PHE A 253 -0.47 21.90 -9.95
CA PHE A 253 -1.65 22.15 -9.12
C PHE A 253 -2.14 23.59 -9.06
N GLY A 254 -1.63 24.49 -9.91
CA GLY A 254 -1.82 25.95 -9.86
C GLY A 254 -3.27 26.46 -9.81
N LYS A 255 -4.24 25.72 -10.36
CA LYS A 255 -5.67 26.04 -10.29
C LYS A 255 -6.38 25.44 -9.06
N ALA A 256 -5.62 24.99 -8.07
CA ALA A 256 -6.15 24.39 -6.85
C ALA A 256 -6.82 25.42 -5.93
N ASN A 257 -7.66 24.90 -5.03
CA ASN A 257 -8.15 25.64 -3.87
C ASN A 257 -7.01 26.16 -3.00
N THR A 258 -7.25 27.23 -2.26
CA THR A 258 -6.27 27.89 -1.37
C THR A 258 -5.61 26.94 -0.37
N ILE A 259 -6.36 25.99 0.16
CA ILE A 259 -5.89 24.95 1.10
C ILE A 259 -4.79 24.09 0.46
N ILE A 260 -5.01 23.61 -0.77
CA ILE A 260 -4.00 22.81 -1.49
C ILE A 260 -2.75 23.65 -1.77
N LYS A 261 -2.95 24.90 -2.16
CA LYS A 261 -1.82 25.83 -2.40
C LYS A 261 -0.99 26.06 -1.15
N GLU A 262 -1.64 26.27 0.00
CA GLU A 262 -0.94 26.44 1.27
C GLU A 262 -0.14 25.18 1.67
N ILE A 263 -0.71 23.98 1.49
CA ILE A 263 0.01 22.73 1.73
C ILE A 263 1.25 22.63 0.83
N ILE A 264 1.12 22.99 -0.45
CA ILE A 264 2.24 22.95 -1.41
C ILE A 264 3.31 24.00 -1.06
N GLU A 265 2.90 25.19 -0.59
CA GLU A 265 3.85 26.24 -0.18
C GLU A 265 4.68 25.82 1.04
N ASN A 266 4.13 25.02 1.94
CA ASN A 266 4.79 24.59 3.17
C ASN A 266 5.54 23.25 3.06
N VAL A 267 5.57 22.60 1.89
CA VAL A 267 6.42 21.42 1.70
C VAL A 267 7.84 21.81 1.32
N ASP A 268 8.83 21.25 2.02
CA ASP A 268 10.25 21.55 1.74
C ASP A 268 10.76 20.77 0.52
N LYS A 269 10.63 19.46 0.54
CA LYS A 269 11.18 18.54 -0.47
C LYS A 269 10.10 17.55 -0.94
N PRO A 270 9.30 17.92 -1.96
CA PRO A 270 8.32 17.00 -2.50
C PRO A 270 9.03 15.86 -3.27
N ASN A 271 8.49 14.65 -3.15
CA ASN A 271 8.92 13.54 -3.99
C ASN A 271 7.99 13.42 -5.20
N LYS A 272 8.55 12.99 -6.32
CA LYS A 272 7.85 12.83 -7.59
C LYS A 272 8.22 11.49 -8.23
N TRP A 273 7.23 10.76 -8.75
CA TRP A 273 7.45 9.52 -9.51
C TRP A 273 6.31 9.22 -10.46
N GLY A 274 6.62 8.47 -11.51
CA GLY A 274 5.62 7.91 -12.41
C GLY A 274 4.89 6.71 -11.77
N LEU A 275 3.59 6.57 -12.03
CA LEU A 275 2.86 5.35 -11.72
C LEU A 275 2.96 4.39 -12.89
N PHE A 276 3.28 3.12 -12.59
CA PHE A 276 3.42 2.07 -13.59
C PHE A 276 2.42 0.95 -13.33
N ASP A 277 1.85 0.44 -14.40
CA ASP A 277 1.06 -0.78 -14.40
C ASP A 277 1.96 -1.94 -14.83
N ILE A 278 1.87 -3.06 -14.15
CA ILE A 278 2.58 -4.27 -14.55
C ILE A 278 1.61 -5.19 -15.29
N LYS A 279 1.95 -5.52 -16.52
CA LYS A 279 1.15 -6.42 -17.36
C LYS A 279 1.73 -7.81 -17.41
N PHE A 280 0.90 -8.77 -17.82
CA PHE A 280 1.27 -10.17 -18.06
C PHE A 280 1.80 -10.94 -16.85
N ILE A 281 1.40 -10.55 -15.62
CA ILE A 281 1.62 -11.38 -14.43
C ILE A 281 0.58 -12.51 -14.46
N LYS A 282 0.96 -13.68 -14.98
CA LYS A 282 0.08 -14.85 -15.09
C LYS A 282 0.25 -15.78 -13.90
N ASN A 283 1.50 -16.01 -13.52
CA ASN A 283 1.87 -16.97 -12.50
C ASN A 283 2.31 -16.24 -11.24
N TRP A 284 1.62 -16.44 -10.13
CA TRP A 284 2.10 -15.98 -8.85
C TRP A 284 2.94 -17.04 -8.15
N ALA A 285 2.80 -18.29 -8.58
CA ALA A 285 3.42 -19.46 -7.96
C ALA A 285 4.10 -20.37 -8.97
N SER A 286 5.13 -21.05 -8.51
CA SER A 286 5.69 -22.29 -9.03
C SER A 286 5.66 -23.36 -7.94
N GLU A 287 6.45 -24.43 -8.06
CA GLU A 287 6.49 -25.49 -7.06
C GLU A 287 7.02 -25.00 -5.71
N LYS A 288 8.04 -24.12 -5.70
CA LYS A 288 8.71 -23.64 -4.48
C LYS A 288 8.83 -22.14 -4.38
N ALA A 289 8.33 -21.37 -5.36
CA ALA A 289 8.34 -19.93 -5.34
C ALA A 289 6.93 -19.36 -5.39
N LEU A 290 6.71 -18.25 -4.70
CA LEU A 290 5.47 -17.48 -4.71
C LEU A 290 5.78 -15.99 -4.60
N ILE A 291 4.98 -15.14 -5.26
CA ILE A 291 4.99 -13.69 -5.08
C ILE A 291 3.69 -13.22 -4.44
N ILE A 292 3.79 -12.21 -3.54
CA ILE A 292 2.64 -11.61 -2.85
C ILE A 292 2.77 -10.09 -2.78
N GLY A 293 1.66 -9.41 -2.48
CA GLY A 293 1.62 -7.94 -2.42
C GLY A 293 1.93 -7.30 -3.78
N ASP A 294 2.64 -6.17 -3.79
CA ASP A 294 2.97 -5.43 -5.02
C ASP A 294 3.88 -6.22 -5.97
N ALA A 295 4.57 -7.27 -5.51
CA ALA A 295 5.29 -8.20 -6.38
C ALA A 295 4.34 -8.98 -7.28
N ALA A 296 3.15 -9.35 -6.79
CA ALA A 296 2.14 -10.10 -7.52
C ALA A 296 1.09 -9.20 -8.20
N HIS A 297 0.69 -8.10 -7.55
CA HIS A 297 -0.47 -7.33 -7.97
C HIS A 297 -0.39 -5.85 -7.59
N PRO A 298 0.55 -5.10 -8.14
CA PRO A 298 0.59 -3.66 -7.95
C PRO A 298 -0.75 -3.03 -8.34
N MET A 299 -1.16 -1.99 -7.65
CA MET A 299 -2.45 -1.35 -7.88
C MET A 299 -2.40 0.16 -7.72
N SER A 300 -3.29 0.87 -8.42
CA SER A 300 -3.47 2.30 -8.25
C SER A 300 -3.79 2.67 -6.79
N PRO A 301 -3.21 3.75 -6.24
CA PRO A 301 -3.38 4.13 -4.84
C PRO A 301 -4.77 4.69 -4.49
N SER A 302 -5.69 4.80 -5.45
CA SER A 302 -6.96 5.52 -5.32
C SER A 302 -7.93 5.01 -4.23
N TYR A 303 -7.77 3.77 -3.78
CA TYR A 303 -8.49 3.19 -2.63
C TYR A 303 -7.61 3.03 -1.39
N GLY A 304 -6.31 3.28 -1.47
CA GLY A 304 -5.37 3.07 -0.36
C GLY A 304 -5.29 1.60 0.10
N GLN A 305 -5.45 0.64 -0.82
CA GLN A 305 -5.56 -0.78 -0.47
C GLN A 305 -4.30 -1.60 -0.68
N GLY A 306 -3.24 -1.07 -1.28
CA GLY A 306 -2.01 -1.85 -1.54
C GLY A 306 -1.45 -2.51 -0.29
N ALA A 307 -1.17 -1.75 0.75
CA ALA A 307 -0.64 -2.27 2.01
C ALA A 307 -1.63 -3.22 2.72
N ASN A 308 -2.93 -2.90 2.72
CA ASN A 308 -3.95 -3.75 3.33
C ASN A 308 -4.06 -5.10 2.61
N CYS A 309 -4.05 -5.08 1.27
CA CYS A 309 -4.10 -6.29 0.44
C CYS A 309 -2.84 -7.15 0.62
N ALA A 310 -1.66 -6.52 0.75
CA ALA A 310 -0.41 -7.21 1.04
C ALA A 310 -0.42 -7.89 2.42
N MET A 311 -0.99 -7.25 3.44
CA MET A 311 -1.20 -7.87 4.75
C MET A 311 -2.21 -9.02 4.68
N GLU A 312 -3.30 -8.89 3.90
CA GLU A 312 -4.23 -10.00 3.67
C GLU A 312 -3.52 -11.21 3.05
N ASP A 313 -2.69 -10.98 2.02
CA ASP A 313 -1.92 -12.04 1.39
C ASP A 313 -1.03 -12.75 2.39
N ALA A 314 -0.30 -12.00 3.21
CA ALA A 314 0.61 -12.53 4.21
C ALA A 314 -0.11 -13.45 5.22
N ILE A 315 -1.27 -13.05 5.72
CA ILE A 315 -2.03 -13.84 6.70
C ILE A 315 -2.65 -15.07 6.05
N ILE A 316 -3.23 -14.94 4.86
CA ILE A 316 -3.82 -16.08 4.15
C ILE A 316 -2.75 -17.11 3.80
N LEU A 317 -1.58 -16.65 3.31
CA LEU A 317 -0.46 -17.53 3.00
C LEU A 317 0.04 -18.24 4.27
N SER A 318 0.21 -17.51 5.37
CA SER A 318 0.64 -18.12 6.63
C SER A 318 -0.31 -19.23 7.09
N ARG A 319 -1.64 -19.01 7.01
CA ARG A 319 -2.65 -20.04 7.34
C ARG A 319 -2.60 -21.25 6.42
N ILE A 320 -2.35 -21.04 5.12
CA ILE A 320 -2.21 -22.12 4.14
C ILE A 320 -0.96 -22.95 4.45
N ILE A 321 0.16 -22.32 4.77
CA ILE A 321 1.42 -22.98 5.14
C ILE A 321 1.23 -23.83 6.43
N LEU A 322 0.50 -23.31 7.40
CA LEU A 322 0.27 -23.99 8.68
C LEU A 322 -0.63 -25.22 8.56
N LYS A 323 -1.61 -25.21 7.63
CA LYS A 323 -2.58 -26.30 7.50
C LYS A 323 -2.03 -27.56 6.86
N ASN A 324 -0.99 -27.47 6.05
CA ASN A 324 -0.51 -28.58 5.24
C ASN A 324 1.01 -28.64 5.16
N SER A 325 1.58 -29.84 5.30
CA SER A 325 3.00 -30.08 5.13
C SER A 325 3.46 -30.11 3.65
N ASN A 326 2.54 -30.26 2.71
CA ASN A 326 2.85 -30.24 1.27
C ASN A 326 2.68 -28.80 0.73
N TYR A 327 3.79 -28.07 0.67
CA TYR A 327 3.80 -26.66 0.28
C TYR A 327 3.48 -26.41 -1.19
N GLU A 328 3.84 -27.31 -2.10
CA GLU A 328 3.72 -27.11 -3.56
C GLU A 328 2.26 -26.90 -4.00
N ARG A 329 1.36 -27.79 -3.62
CA ARG A 329 -0.08 -27.64 -3.90
C ARG A 329 -0.67 -26.39 -3.24
N ASN A 330 -0.09 -25.96 -2.14
CA ASN A 330 -0.58 -24.84 -1.35
C ASN A 330 -0.30 -23.49 -2.02
N LEU A 331 0.82 -23.33 -2.75
CA LEU A 331 1.15 -22.08 -3.41
C LEU A 331 0.18 -21.77 -4.58
N PHE A 332 -0.15 -22.79 -5.40
CA PHE A 332 -1.15 -22.63 -6.46
C PHE A 332 -2.56 -22.40 -5.88
N TYR A 333 -2.89 -23.07 -4.77
CA TYR A 333 -4.15 -22.85 -4.06
C TYR A 333 -4.25 -21.42 -3.53
N PHE A 334 -3.17 -20.85 -3.01
CA PHE A 334 -3.11 -19.44 -2.60
C PHE A 334 -3.47 -18.51 -3.77
N GLN A 335 -2.81 -18.64 -4.90
CA GLN A 335 -3.09 -17.82 -6.08
C GLN A 335 -4.57 -17.90 -6.46
N LYS A 336 -5.13 -19.10 -6.58
CA LYS A 336 -6.54 -19.33 -6.94
C LYS A 336 -7.51 -18.62 -5.98
N ASN A 337 -7.22 -18.64 -4.69
CA ASN A 337 -8.05 -17.98 -3.68
C ASN A 337 -7.97 -16.46 -3.71
N ARG A 338 -6.79 -15.92 -4.01
CA ARG A 338 -6.56 -14.47 -3.94
C ARG A 338 -6.90 -13.73 -5.21
N GLU A 339 -6.69 -14.37 -6.36
CA GLU A 339 -6.77 -13.72 -7.68
C GLU A 339 -8.10 -13.01 -7.93
N GLY A 340 -9.22 -13.62 -7.58
CA GLY A 340 -10.55 -13.03 -7.77
C GLY A 340 -10.75 -11.73 -6.98
N ARG A 341 -10.34 -11.72 -5.69
CA ARG A 341 -10.41 -10.54 -4.84
C ARG A 341 -9.48 -9.44 -5.31
N VAL A 342 -8.24 -9.79 -5.62
CA VAL A 342 -7.22 -8.85 -6.09
C VAL A 342 -7.64 -8.19 -7.41
N LYS A 343 -8.08 -8.96 -8.41
CA LYS A 343 -8.61 -8.43 -9.68
C LYS A 343 -9.77 -7.45 -9.45
N LYS A 344 -10.65 -7.76 -8.51
CA LYS A 344 -11.76 -6.86 -8.14
C LYS A 344 -11.24 -5.56 -7.51
N LEU A 345 -10.23 -5.63 -6.63
CA LEU A 345 -9.59 -4.46 -6.03
C LEU A 345 -8.90 -3.59 -7.09
N GLN A 346 -8.08 -4.19 -7.94
CA GLN A 346 -7.39 -3.48 -9.05
C GLN A 346 -8.38 -2.78 -9.97
N LYS A 347 -9.43 -3.49 -10.42
CA LYS A 347 -10.49 -2.93 -11.27
C LYS A 347 -11.23 -1.78 -10.58
N SER A 348 -11.54 -1.92 -9.30
CA SER A 348 -12.21 -0.88 -8.53
C SER A 348 -11.31 0.34 -8.33
N SER A 349 -10.02 0.13 -8.03
CA SER A 349 -9.04 1.20 -7.90
C SER A 349 -8.86 1.98 -9.21
N SER A 350 -8.73 1.28 -10.32
CA SER A 350 -8.64 1.90 -11.65
C SER A 350 -9.92 2.69 -12.01
N ARG A 351 -11.10 2.14 -11.69
CA ARG A 351 -12.38 2.85 -11.90
C ARG A 351 -12.46 4.12 -11.05
N ASN A 352 -12.07 4.04 -9.79
CA ASN A 352 -12.10 5.16 -8.86
C ASN A 352 -11.17 6.30 -9.32
N LEU A 353 -9.98 5.95 -9.80
CA LEU A 353 -9.04 6.89 -10.38
C LEU A 353 -9.64 7.63 -11.59
N LYS A 354 -10.36 6.93 -12.48
CA LYS A 354 -11.07 7.57 -13.61
C LYS A 354 -12.12 8.56 -13.14
N VAL A 355 -12.84 8.25 -12.06
CA VAL A 355 -13.83 9.17 -11.45
C VAL A 355 -13.16 10.40 -10.86
N PHE A 356 -12.00 10.26 -10.24
CA PHE A 356 -11.25 11.39 -9.69
C PHE A 356 -10.65 12.30 -10.77
N HIS A 357 -10.43 11.79 -11.98
CA HIS A 357 -9.72 12.44 -13.08
C HIS A 357 -10.63 12.79 -14.29
N ILE A 358 -11.93 12.99 -14.08
CA ILE A 358 -12.87 13.29 -15.16
C ILE A 358 -12.46 14.57 -15.90
N LYS A 359 -12.25 14.44 -17.23
CA LYS A 359 -11.88 15.55 -18.12
C LYS A 359 -13.13 16.35 -18.59
N ASN A 360 -14.20 15.65 -18.94
CA ASN A 360 -15.39 16.26 -19.49
C ASN A 360 -16.15 17.08 -18.42
N PRO A 361 -16.33 18.41 -18.62
CA PRO A 361 -16.95 19.26 -17.61
C PRO A 361 -18.40 18.92 -17.31
N LEU A 362 -19.19 18.52 -18.32
CA LEU A 362 -20.60 18.13 -18.13
C LEU A 362 -20.69 16.83 -17.30
N LEU A 363 -19.92 15.81 -17.66
CA LEU A 363 -19.86 14.56 -16.91
C LEU A 363 -19.38 14.80 -15.45
N LYS A 364 -18.38 15.66 -15.27
CA LYS A 364 -17.90 16.08 -13.95
C LYS A 364 -19.02 16.73 -13.15
N PHE A 365 -19.79 17.65 -13.74
CA PHE A 365 -20.92 18.29 -13.09
C PHE A 365 -21.98 17.27 -12.65
N ILE A 366 -22.37 16.36 -13.54
CA ILE A 366 -23.36 15.30 -13.26
C ILE A 366 -22.88 14.42 -12.09
N ILE A 367 -21.62 13.96 -12.13
CA ILE A 367 -21.09 13.08 -11.08
C ILE A 367 -20.94 13.82 -9.75
N HIS A 368 -20.45 15.06 -9.74
CA HIS A 368 -20.33 15.85 -8.52
C HIS A 368 -21.69 16.15 -7.89
N SER A 369 -22.69 16.53 -8.72
CA SER A 369 -24.07 16.74 -8.25
C SER A 369 -24.68 15.44 -7.71
N GLY A 370 -24.48 14.34 -8.41
CA GLY A 370 -24.90 13.00 -7.97
C GLY A 370 -24.30 12.59 -6.63
N LEU A 371 -23.00 12.79 -6.44
CA LEU A 371 -22.31 12.52 -5.16
C LEU A 371 -22.92 13.38 -4.04
N TYR A 372 -23.13 14.68 -4.28
CA TYR A 372 -23.68 15.59 -3.29
C TYR A 372 -25.10 15.20 -2.87
N ILE A 373 -25.97 14.90 -3.83
CA ILE A 373 -27.36 14.50 -3.57
C ILE A 373 -27.43 13.15 -2.85
N LEU A 374 -26.72 12.14 -3.40
CA LEU A 374 -26.73 10.80 -2.84
C LEU A 374 -26.14 10.76 -1.43
N ASN A 375 -25.11 11.54 -1.16
CA ASN A 375 -24.47 11.56 0.17
C ASN A 375 -25.40 12.08 1.28
N LYS A 376 -26.46 12.84 0.93
CA LYS A 376 -27.48 13.26 1.90
C LYS A 376 -28.42 12.12 2.31
N ILE A 377 -28.53 11.10 1.47
CA ILE A 377 -29.49 9.99 1.64
C ILE A 377 -28.79 8.74 2.15
N ILE A 378 -27.60 8.46 1.65
CA ILE A 378 -26.87 7.22 1.94
C ILE A 378 -25.37 7.47 2.19
N PRO A 379 -24.71 6.68 3.04
CA PRO A 379 -23.29 6.76 3.29
C PRO A 379 -22.48 6.17 2.11
N ILE A 380 -22.48 6.88 0.97
CA ILE A 380 -22.00 6.37 -0.32
C ILE A 380 -20.56 5.86 -0.28
N ILE A 381 -19.66 6.55 0.46
CA ILE A 381 -18.26 6.17 0.57
C ILE A 381 -18.11 4.82 1.28
N LEU A 382 -18.79 4.63 2.41
CA LEU A 382 -18.77 3.37 3.15
C LEU A 382 -19.48 2.24 2.41
N MET A 383 -20.54 2.55 1.65
CA MET A 383 -21.21 1.53 0.83
C MET A 383 -20.30 0.98 -0.25
N GLN A 384 -19.59 1.85 -0.98
CA GLN A 384 -18.65 1.43 -2.01
C GLN A 384 -17.48 0.62 -1.47
N SER A 385 -17.04 0.94 -0.25
CA SER A 385 -15.88 0.29 0.38
C SER A 385 -16.27 -0.92 1.26
N SER A 386 -17.54 -1.13 1.52
CA SER A 386 -18.03 -2.13 2.49
C SER A 386 -17.53 -3.56 2.20
N TRP A 387 -17.51 -3.98 0.95
CA TRP A 387 -17.00 -5.30 0.56
C TRP A 387 -15.50 -5.48 0.78
N ILE A 388 -14.74 -4.36 0.77
CA ILE A 388 -13.32 -4.32 1.07
C ILE A 388 -13.12 -4.50 2.58
N TYR A 389 -13.79 -3.65 3.37
CA TYR A 389 -13.59 -3.54 4.82
C TYR A 389 -14.15 -4.74 5.61
N LYS A 390 -15.19 -5.41 5.08
CA LYS A 390 -15.76 -6.65 5.67
C LYS A 390 -14.87 -7.89 5.51
N PHE A 391 -13.84 -7.81 4.67
CA PHE A 391 -13.00 -8.96 4.44
C PHE A 391 -12.15 -9.26 5.68
N ASN A 392 -12.27 -10.48 6.17
CA ASN A 392 -11.48 -11.01 7.27
C ASN A 392 -10.55 -12.09 6.71
N ALA A 393 -9.26 -11.77 6.66
CA ALA A 393 -8.21 -12.66 6.14
C ALA A 393 -7.94 -13.81 7.10
#